data_653aaef0e50970de9ee972eda4f5efd7
#
_entry.id   653aaef0e50970de9ee972eda4f5efd7
#
_cell.length_a   1.000
_cell.length_b   1.000
_cell.length_c   1.000
_cell.angle_alpha   90.00
_cell.angle_beta   90.00
_cell.angle_gamma   90.00
#
_symmetry.space_group_name_H-M   'P 1'
#
loop_
_entity.id
_entity.type
_entity.pdbx_description
1 polymer ?
#
loop_
_entity_poly.entity_id
_entity_poly.type
_entity_poly.pdbx_seq_one_letter_code
_entity_poly.pdbx_strand_id
1 'polypeptide(L)'
;AACVDGARFFFGTEHPRGEDVDGLFTLDEVLDPETETPPEEPAAAFADAIPQGSRNDTLSAYALKVLKAKGADDGTARQLFDAKAAQCVPPLDDEEIATIWRAAVRAYKTKVASRADYLDPTAYALQGLQGGSTDAAGLRPSDYSNLAQARIFERRNAGEVLYNSGLGWLVWDNSKFAADEAAAHRRFHALTDAQIVQAREDIKAAAAAGIEDGSNAKAKQDAAKAYVKFIIAQRSGAAIRATLGEAQHLCDVPVEKLDSNAFLLNCPGCTVDLKTGKARPNDPADKCTKACAVDPGSTGAPLWLDFVRRFTCGDEALADYLQMVAGAAAVGHVYQEQLIIAYGSGGNGKSTFFNVLARVLGSYAGTLSADALTANPNRNKLPELAELRGKRLVLAAELEEGTRLDVSMLKRLCSTDAVHAEPKYKQPFEFIPSHTCVLFTNFLPKVGSSDAGTWSRLVVVPCRAKFRNTSGEIKDMAGHLFDHAGGAVLSWIIEGARRFIAADFKLDPPPCVREAVEQYRQENDWLAHFLEDCCEIGKDYSEKSGVVLATYREWSTRMGEFPRRQDEFKAALEGAGIRWKKTKQGNFYRGLKLLPEWF
;
A
#
# COMPACT_ATOMS: atom_id res chain seq x y z
N ALA A 1 -28.52 -11.08 -28.24
CA ALA A 1 -27.24 -10.70 -28.85
C ALA A 1 -26.15 -11.35 -28.03
N ALA A 2 -25.39 -12.25 -28.64
CA ALA A 2 -24.30 -12.92 -27.96
C ALA A 2 -23.28 -11.87 -27.47
N CYS A 3 -23.03 -11.86 -26.19
CA CYS A 3 -22.02 -10.99 -25.60
C CYS A 3 -20.64 -11.46 -26.09
N VAL A 4 -20.00 -10.69 -26.93
CA VAL A 4 -18.70 -11.03 -27.52
C VAL A 4 -17.55 -10.67 -26.57
N ASP A 5 -17.86 -9.92 -25.50
CA ASP A 5 -16.89 -9.42 -24.51
C ASP A 5 -17.55 -9.46 -23.13
N GLY A 6 -16.96 -10.23 -22.21
CA GLY A 6 -17.47 -10.39 -20.84
C GLY A 6 -17.61 -9.07 -20.08
N ALA A 7 -16.83 -8.05 -20.42
CA ALA A 7 -16.93 -6.73 -19.80
C ALA A 7 -18.23 -5.99 -20.22
N ARG A 8 -18.79 -6.27 -21.41
CA ARG A 8 -20.04 -5.66 -21.86
C ARG A 8 -21.28 -6.25 -21.21
N PHE A 9 -21.16 -7.43 -20.64
CA PHE A 9 -22.29 -8.07 -19.94
C PHE A 9 -22.72 -7.27 -18.70
N PHE A 10 -21.80 -6.61 -18.03
CA PHE A 10 -22.08 -5.82 -16.83
C PHE A 10 -22.48 -4.36 -17.12
N PHE A 11 -22.26 -3.87 -18.33
CA PHE A 11 -22.48 -2.47 -18.70
C PHE A 11 -23.50 -2.29 -19.84
N GLY A 12 -24.31 -3.31 -20.11
CA GLY A 12 -25.22 -3.34 -21.27
C GLY A 12 -26.43 -2.41 -21.23
N THR A 13 -26.75 -1.79 -20.09
CA THR A 13 -27.80 -0.78 -19.96
C THR A 13 -27.43 0.27 -18.93
N GLU A 14 -27.70 1.54 -19.23
CA GLU A 14 -27.42 2.67 -18.32
C GLU A 14 -28.23 2.60 -17.01
N HIS A 15 -29.31 1.82 -16.97
CA HIS A 15 -30.12 1.59 -15.76
C HIS A 15 -30.68 0.14 -15.76
N PRO A 16 -29.97 -0.84 -15.16
CA PRO A 16 -30.51 -2.17 -14.98
C PRO A 16 -31.70 -2.12 -14.00
N ARG A 17 -32.91 -2.40 -14.51
CA ARG A 17 -34.09 -2.62 -13.66
C ARG A 17 -34.00 -4.04 -13.11
N GLY A 18 -34.14 -4.21 -11.79
CA GLY A 18 -34.03 -5.50 -11.11
C GLY A 18 -35.04 -6.57 -11.54
N GLU A 19 -36.03 -6.22 -12.39
CA GLU A 19 -37.04 -7.13 -12.95
C GLU A 19 -36.50 -7.94 -14.14
N ASP A 20 -35.37 -7.53 -14.75
CA ASP A 20 -34.79 -8.21 -15.93
C ASP A 20 -33.83 -9.36 -15.57
N VAL A 21 -33.69 -9.69 -14.28
CA VAL A 21 -32.69 -10.66 -13.77
C VAL A 21 -33.33 -12.04 -13.50
N ASP A 22 -34.66 -12.15 -13.45
CA ASP A 22 -35.35 -13.42 -13.26
C ASP A 22 -35.24 -14.32 -14.51
N GLY A 23 -34.26 -15.19 -14.51
CA GLY A 23 -34.01 -16.17 -15.58
C GLY A 23 -32.56 -16.26 -16.06
N LEU A 24 -31.64 -15.51 -15.42
CA LEU A 24 -30.20 -15.65 -15.67
C LEU A 24 -29.59 -16.66 -14.68
N PHE A 25 -28.69 -17.50 -15.19
CA PHE A 25 -27.92 -18.44 -14.37
C PHE A 25 -27.08 -17.70 -13.35
N THR A 26 -26.89 -18.29 -12.18
CA THR A 26 -25.97 -17.76 -11.18
C THR A 26 -24.52 -17.86 -11.66
N LEU A 27 -23.62 -17.06 -11.09
CA LEU A 27 -22.20 -17.08 -11.45
C LEU A 27 -21.57 -18.46 -11.23
N ASP A 28 -22.05 -19.21 -10.22
CA ASP A 28 -21.58 -20.57 -9.88
C ASP A 28 -22.00 -21.60 -10.94
N GLU A 29 -23.18 -21.45 -11.55
CA GLU A 29 -23.64 -22.31 -12.65
C GLU A 29 -22.85 -22.09 -13.96
N VAL A 30 -22.27 -20.91 -14.15
CA VAL A 30 -21.43 -20.57 -15.31
C VAL A 30 -19.97 -21.02 -15.13
N LEU A 31 -19.51 -21.23 -13.90
CA LEU A 31 -18.13 -21.55 -13.57
C LEU A 31 -17.90 -23.03 -13.21
N ASP A 32 -18.93 -23.88 -13.20
CA ASP A 32 -18.79 -25.30 -12.91
C ASP A 32 -18.66 -26.12 -14.22
N PRO A 33 -17.46 -26.62 -14.58
CA PRO A 33 -17.23 -27.31 -15.85
C PRO A 33 -17.63 -28.80 -15.85
N GLU A 34 -18.24 -29.35 -14.79
CA GLU A 34 -18.50 -30.81 -14.68
C GLU A 34 -19.95 -31.24 -14.99
N THR A 35 -20.84 -30.37 -15.44
CA THR A 35 -22.21 -30.74 -15.78
C THR A 35 -22.60 -30.40 -17.21
N GLU A 36 -21.86 -30.91 -18.21
CA GLU A 36 -22.30 -30.86 -19.58
C GLU A 36 -22.45 -32.28 -20.20
N THR A 37 -23.69 -32.72 -20.25
CA THR A 37 -24.16 -33.40 -21.45
C THR A 37 -24.61 -32.31 -22.43
N PRO A 38 -24.09 -32.26 -23.67
CA PRO A 38 -24.50 -31.24 -24.64
C PRO A 38 -26.01 -31.37 -24.95
N PRO A 39 -26.76 -30.29 -24.95
CA PRO A 39 -28.12 -30.34 -25.49
C PRO A 39 -28.08 -30.64 -26.99
N GLU A 40 -28.86 -31.60 -27.44
CA GLU A 40 -29.10 -31.84 -28.84
C GLU A 40 -29.51 -30.52 -29.52
N GLU A 41 -28.76 -30.13 -30.57
CA GLU A 41 -29.07 -28.96 -31.36
C GLU A 41 -30.51 -29.06 -31.92
N PRO A 42 -31.38 -28.04 -31.72
CA PRO A 42 -32.54 -27.91 -32.52
C PRO A 42 -32.11 -27.57 -33.95
N ALA A 43 -32.60 -28.33 -34.90
CA ALA A 43 -32.37 -28.18 -36.33
C ALA A 43 -32.40 -26.70 -36.74
N ALA A 44 -31.27 -26.23 -37.28
CA ALA A 44 -31.03 -24.85 -37.69
C ALA A 44 -32.10 -24.41 -38.70
N ALA A 45 -32.94 -23.47 -38.30
CA ALA A 45 -33.71 -22.66 -39.21
C ALA A 45 -32.76 -21.69 -39.91
N PHE A 46 -32.59 -21.83 -41.22
CA PHE A 46 -32.23 -20.86 -42.25
C PHE A 46 -31.66 -19.51 -41.75
N ALA A 47 -30.38 -19.46 -41.35
CA ALA A 47 -29.63 -18.23 -41.29
C ALA A 47 -28.50 -18.29 -42.34
N ASP A 48 -28.57 -17.38 -43.33
CA ASP A 48 -27.55 -17.01 -44.28
C ASP A 48 -27.24 -17.94 -45.46
N ALA A 49 -28.28 -18.33 -46.21
CA ALA A 49 -28.08 -18.83 -47.56
C ALA A 49 -27.43 -17.74 -48.43
N ILE A 50 -26.32 -18.07 -49.11
CA ILE A 50 -25.60 -17.13 -50.00
C ILE A 50 -26.30 -17.14 -51.36
N PRO A 51 -26.92 -16.04 -51.82
CA PRO A 51 -27.70 -16.00 -53.04
C PRO A 51 -26.81 -15.95 -54.27
N GLN A 52 -27.34 -16.41 -55.42
CA GLN A 52 -26.63 -16.61 -56.68
C GLN A 52 -25.79 -15.42 -57.17
N GLY A 53 -26.22 -14.15 -56.95
CA GLY A 53 -25.52 -12.96 -57.43
C GLY A 53 -24.30 -12.53 -56.62
N SER A 54 -24.11 -13.08 -55.40
CA SER A 54 -23.04 -12.67 -54.49
C SER A 54 -22.11 -13.83 -54.06
N ARG A 55 -22.32 -15.05 -54.57
CA ARG A 55 -21.63 -16.27 -54.14
C ARG A 55 -20.11 -16.15 -54.29
N ASN A 56 -19.61 -15.78 -55.48
CA ASN A 56 -18.19 -15.76 -55.79
C ASN A 56 -17.43 -14.69 -54.97
N ASP A 57 -18.01 -13.52 -54.78
CA ASP A 57 -17.40 -12.46 -53.99
C ASP A 57 -17.37 -12.81 -52.51
N THR A 58 -18.48 -13.33 -51.97
CA THR A 58 -18.61 -13.73 -50.57
C THR A 58 -17.64 -14.88 -50.25
N LEU A 59 -17.59 -15.92 -51.11
CA LEU A 59 -16.70 -17.04 -50.90
C LEU A 59 -15.22 -16.69 -51.11
N SER A 60 -14.90 -15.81 -52.07
CA SER A 60 -13.52 -15.32 -52.25
C SER A 60 -13.02 -14.50 -51.04
N ALA A 61 -13.87 -13.61 -50.52
CA ALA A 61 -13.57 -12.84 -49.31
C ALA A 61 -13.41 -13.74 -48.07
N TYR A 62 -14.32 -14.73 -47.93
CA TYR A 62 -14.27 -15.68 -46.82
C TYR A 62 -13.03 -16.58 -46.89
N ALA A 63 -12.72 -17.11 -48.07
CA ALA A 63 -11.50 -17.91 -48.31
C ALA A 63 -10.24 -17.15 -47.90
N LEU A 64 -10.15 -15.86 -48.28
CA LEU A 64 -9.00 -15.02 -47.92
C LEU A 64 -8.94 -14.75 -46.41
N LYS A 65 -10.08 -14.60 -45.76
CA LYS A 65 -10.19 -14.42 -44.29
C LYS A 65 -9.72 -15.67 -43.56
N VAL A 66 -10.15 -16.85 -43.98
CA VAL A 66 -9.77 -18.14 -43.38
C VAL A 66 -8.29 -18.46 -43.62
N LEU A 67 -7.78 -18.20 -44.81
CA LEU A 67 -6.36 -18.36 -45.14
C LEU A 67 -5.48 -17.42 -44.29
N LYS A 68 -5.89 -16.19 -44.03
CA LYS A 68 -5.18 -15.28 -43.14
C LYS A 68 -5.18 -15.74 -41.67
N ALA A 69 -6.23 -16.46 -41.25
CA ALA A 69 -6.38 -16.90 -39.85
C ALA A 69 -5.73 -18.26 -39.58
N LYS A 70 -5.67 -19.16 -40.58
CA LYS A 70 -5.26 -20.56 -40.41
C LYS A 70 -4.05 -20.97 -41.26
N GLY A 71 -3.62 -20.12 -42.19
CA GLY A 71 -2.56 -20.49 -43.17
C GLY A 71 -3.08 -21.29 -44.37
N ALA A 72 -2.20 -21.51 -45.34
CA ALA A 72 -2.54 -22.25 -46.55
C ALA A 72 -2.24 -23.78 -46.47
N ASP A 73 -1.39 -24.15 -45.52
CA ASP A 73 -0.88 -25.52 -45.40
C ASP A 73 -1.62 -26.34 -44.31
N ASP A 74 -2.45 -25.70 -43.50
CA ASP A 74 -3.38 -26.35 -42.55
C ASP A 74 -4.69 -26.72 -43.26
N GLY A 75 -4.98 -28.00 -43.39
CA GLY A 75 -6.22 -28.52 -43.99
C GLY A 75 -7.51 -27.94 -43.40
N THR A 76 -7.45 -27.37 -42.18
CA THR A 76 -8.55 -26.72 -41.48
C THR A 76 -9.10 -25.52 -42.26
N ALA A 77 -8.25 -24.72 -42.89
CA ALA A 77 -8.67 -23.59 -43.72
C ALA A 77 -9.57 -24.02 -44.88
N ARG A 78 -9.24 -25.13 -45.50
CA ARG A 78 -10.02 -25.71 -46.58
C ARG A 78 -11.36 -26.24 -46.08
N GLN A 79 -11.39 -26.97 -44.97
CA GLN A 79 -12.63 -27.49 -44.38
C GLN A 79 -13.63 -26.37 -44.02
N LEU A 80 -13.14 -25.28 -43.41
CA LEU A 80 -13.98 -24.12 -43.08
C LEU A 80 -14.53 -23.44 -44.35
N PHE A 81 -13.76 -23.36 -45.41
CA PHE A 81 -14.20 -22.83 -46.69
C PHE A 81 -15.24 -23.72 -47.34
N ASP A 82 -15.08 -25.04 -47.39
CA ASP A 82 -16.03 -25.98 -47.94
C ASP A 82 -17.36 -25.98 -47.16
N ALA A 83 -17.31 -25.89 -45.84
CA ALA A 83 -18.50 -25.72 -45.01
C ALA A 83 -19.26 -24.42 -45.32
N LYS A 84 -18.55 -23.33 -45.64
CA LYS A 84 -19.19 -22.07 -46.06
C LYS A 84 -19.74 -22.14 -47.49
N ALA A 85 -19.08 -22.83 -48.41
CA ALA A 85 -19.52 -23.05 -49.79
C ALA A 85 -20.83 -23.88 -49.84
N ALA A 86 -20.99 -24.83 -48.93
CA ALA A 86 -22.22 -25.61 -48.79
C ALA A 86 -23.51 -24.77 -48.45
N GLN A 87 -23.34 -23.53 -48.01
CA GLN A 87 -24.44 -22.60 -47.72
C GLN A 87 -24.94 -21.84 -48.97
N CYS A 88 -24.37 -22.06 -50.14
CA CYS A 88 -24.78 -21.40 -51.38
C CYS A 88 -26.08 -21.99 -51.94
N VAL A 89 -27.00 -21.09 -52.36
CA VAL A 89 -28.27 -21.48 -52.97
C VAL A 89 -28.46 -20.75 -54.31
N PRO A 90 -28.54 -21.52 -55.44
CA PRO A 90 -28.34 -22.95 -55.60
C PRO A 90 -26.88 -23.36 -55.32
N PRO A 91 -26.61 -24.62 -55.00
CA PRO A 91 -25.23 -25.11 -54.73
C PRO A 91 -24.26 -24.84 -55.90
N LEU A 92 -22.99 -24.63 -55.57
CA LEU A 92 -21.90 -24.56 -56.54
C LEU A 92 -21.44 -25.97 -56.90
N ASP A 93 -20.92 -26.15 -58.12
CA ASP A 93 -20.24 -27.40 -58.48
C ASP A 93 -18.82 -27.46 -57.88
N ASP A 94 -18.27 -28.69 -57.82
CA ASP A 94 -16.96 -28.92 -57.21
C ASP A 94 -15.80 -28.21 -57.93
N GLU A 95 -15.95 -27.99 -59.24
CA GLU A 95 -14.96 -27.33 -60.07
C GLU A 95 -14.95 -25.82 -59.85
N GLU A 96 -16.14 -25.24 -59.68
CA GLU A 96 -16.32 -23.83 -59.33
C GLU A 96 -15.76 -23.54 -57.92
N ILE A 97 -16.06 -24.39 -56.92
CA ILE A 97 -15.55 -24.32 -55.55
C ILE A 97 -14.01 -24.43 -55.58
N ALA A 98 -13.44 -25.38 -56.31
CA ALA A 98 -11.99 -25.55 -56.42
C ALA A 98 -11.34 -24.35 -57.12
N THR A 99 -12.02 -23.70 -58.06
CA THR A 99 -11.50 -22.54 -58.77
C THR A 99 -11.43 -21.31 -57.88
N ILE A 100 -12.48 -21.04 -57.08
CA ILE A 100 -12.49 -19.95 -56.11
C ILE A 100 -11.39 -20.15 -55.05
N TRP A 101 -11.26 -21.36 -54.54
CA TRP A 101 -10.19 -21.70 -53.59
C TRP A 101 -8.80 -21.48 -54.13
N ARG A 102 -8.49 -22.00 -55.33
CA ARG A 102 -7.17 -21.85 -55.99
C ARG A 102 -6.83 -20.36 -56.22
N ALA A 103 -7.83 -19.57 -56.62
CA ALA A 103 -7.64 -18.12 -56.79
C ALA A 103 -7.36 -17.41 -55.45
N ALA A 104 -8.08 -17.78 -54.39
CA ALA A 104 -7.84 -17.25 -53.06
C ALA A 104 -6.47 -17.62 -52.48
N VAL A 105 -6.04 -18.88 -52.62
CA VAL A 105 -4.69 -19.32 -52.22
C VAL A 105 -3.60 -18.59 -53.01
N ARG A 106 -3.78 -18.38 -54.33
CA ARG A 106 -2.85 -17.59 -55.12
C ARG A 106 -2.77 -16.14 -54.63
N ALA A 107 -3.92 -15.51 -54.41
CA ALA A 107 -3.97 -14.14 -53.90
C ALA A 107 -3.34 -14.02 -52.50
N TYR A 108 -3.58 -14.99 -51.62
CA TYR A 108 -2.96 -15.08 -50.31
C TYR A 108 -1.43 -15.18 -50.42
N LYS A 109 -0.90 -16.12 -51.22
CA LYS A 109 0.54 -16.31 -51.41
C LYS A 109 1.21 -15.09 -52.02
N THR A 110 0.56 -14.38 -52.95
CA THR A 110 1.17 -13.25 -53.66
C THR A 110 1.01 -11.92 -52.95
N LYS A 111 -0.10 -11.67 -52.22
CA LYS A 111 -0.40 -10.36 -51.62
C LYS A 111 -0.24 -10.34 -50.08
N VAL A 112 -0.28 -11.50 -49.43
CA VAL A 112 -0.23 -11.60 -47.98
C VAL A 112 1.05 -12.30 -47.53
N ALA A 113 1.27 -13.53 -47.97
CA ALA A 113 2.44 -14.33 -47.57
C ALA A 113 3.76 -13.85 -48.17
N SER A 114 3.73 -13.06 -49.24
CA SER A 114 4.92 -12.42 -49.81
C SER A 114 5.40 -11.16 -49.08
N ARG A 115 4.69 -10.68 -48.11
CA ARG A 115 5.12 -9.54 -47.32
C ARG A 115 6.28 -9.90 -46.41
N ALA A 116 7.28 -9.02 -46.31
CA ALA A 116 8.48 -9.23 -45.51
C ALA A 116 8.19 -9.29 -43.98
N ASP A 117 7.01 -8.85 -43.57
CA ASP A 117 6.52 -8.82 -42.19
C ASP A 117 5.46 -9.91 -41.91
N TYR A 118 5.19 -10.80 -42.89
CA TYR A 118 4.18 -11.83 -42.74
C TYR A 118 4.76 -13.09 -42.06
N LEU A 119 4.07 -13.56 -41.01
CA LEU A 119 4.30 -14.87 -40.38
C LEU A 119 3.08 -15.76 -40.63
N ASP A 120 3.30 -16.95 -41.12
CA ASP A 120 2.22 -17.93 -41.33
C ASP A 120 1.56 -18.31 -39.98
N PRO A 121 0.22 -18.29 -39.87
CA PRO A 121 -0.47 -18.65 -38.64
C PRO A 121 -0.15 -20.03 -38.08
N THR A 122 0.15 -21.01 -38.96
CA THR A 122 0.56 -22.36 -38.53
C THR A 122 1.98 -22.37 -37.97
N ALA A 123 2.89 -21.60 -38.56
CA ALA A 123 4.23 -21.39 -38.02
C ALA A 123 4.17 -20.64 -36.67
N TYR A 124 3.24 -19.69 -36.53
CA TYR A 124 3.01 -18.99 -35.28
C TYR A 124 2.48 -19.90 -34.16
N ALA A 125 1.51 -20.77 -34.48
CA ALA A 125 0.96 -21.75 -33.54
C ALA A 125 2.00 -22.84 -33.17
N LEU A 126 2.82 -23.28 -34.12
CA LEU A 126 3.90 -24.25 -33.89
C LEU A 126 5.07 -23.66 -33.10
N GLN A 127 5.40 -22.38 -33.28
CA GLN A 127 6.39 -21.69 -32.43
C GLN A 127 5.96 -21.57 -30.99
N GLY A 128 4.64 -21.41 -30.71
CA GLY A 128 4.10 -21.44 -29.36
C GLY A 128 4.13 -22.82 -28.69
N LEU A 129 4.16 -23.91 -29.47
CA LEU A 129 4.16 -25.29 -28.98
C LEU A 129 5.55 -25.94 -29.00
N GLN A 130 6.49 -25.44 -29.81
CA GLN A 130 7.88 -25.87 -29.82
C GLN A 130 8.75 -24.92 -29.01
N GLY A 131 8.56 -24.92 -27.70
CA GLY A 131 9.48 -24.35 -26.73
C GLY A 131 10.79 -25.10 -26.64
N GLY A 132 11.45 -25.30 -27.77
CA GLY A 132 12.71 -25.99 -27.93
C GLY A 132 13.71 -25.20 -28.77
N SER A 133 13.78 -23.87 -28.59
CA SER A 133 14.92 -23.08 -29.04
C SER A 133 15.99 -23.15 -27.96
N THR A 134 17.20 -23.48 -28.36
CA THR A 134 18.43 -23.46 -27.55
C THR A 134 18.87 -22.02 -27.22
N ASP A 135 17.94 -21.20 -26.74
CA ASP A 135 18.25 -19.92 -26.12
C ASP A 135 18.59 -20.18 -24.63
N ALA A 136 19.84 -20.64 -24.42
CA ALA A 136 20.36 -20.95 -23.07
C ALA A 136 20.27 -19.73 -22.12
N ALA A 137 20.14 -18.52 -22.64
CA ALA A 137 20.02 -17.30 -21.88
C ALA A 137 18.56 -16.80 -21.72
N GLY A 138 17.59 -17.35 -22.45
CA GLY A 138 16.18 -16.96 -22.42
C GLY A 138 15.92 -15.51 -22.82
N LEU A 139 16.78 -14.92 -23.65
CA LEU A 139 16.73 -13.50 -24.01
C LEU A 139 15.88 -13.21 -25.25
N ARG A 140 15.60 -14.23 -26.07
CA ARG A 140 14.87 -14.05 -27.32
C ARG A 140 13.35 -14.06 -27.04
N PRO A 141 12.61 -13.02 -27.44
CA PRO A 141 11.15 -13.01 -27.28
C PRO A 141 10.49 -14.02 -28.22
N SER A 142 9.33 -14.54 -27.84
CA SER A 142 8.55 -15.51 -28.62
C SER A 142 8.09 -14.95 -29.97
N ASP A 143 7.84 -13.64 -29.99
CA ASP A 143 7.52 -12.83 -31.16
C ASP A 143 8.12 -11.43 -30.99
N TYR A 144 8.09 -10.62 -32.05
CA TYR A 144 8.68 -9.27 -32.01
C TYR A 144 7.67 -8.20 -31.61
N SER A 145 6.84 -8.51 -30.59
CA SER A 145 5.91 -7.55 -29.97
C SER A 145 6.46 -6.96 -28.68
N ASN A 146 5.88 -5.82 -28.27
CA ASN A 146 6.20 -5.20 -26.97
C ASN A 146 5.81 -6.12 -25.80
N LEU A 147 4.71 -6.87 -25.92
CA LEU A 147 4.28 -7.80 -24.88
C LEU A 147 5.29 -8.95 -24.69
N ALA A 148 5.78 -9.55 -25.79
CA ALA A 148 6.80 -10.61 -25.68
C ALA A 148 8.11 -10.06 -25.08
N GLN A 149 8.49 -8.84 -25.44
CA GLN A 149 9.66 -8.17 -24.85
C GLN A 149 9.44 -7.87 -23.35
N ALA A 150 8.23 -7.47 -22.96
CA ALA A 150 7.86 -7.25 -21.56
C ALA A 150 7.96 -8.53 -20.73
N ARG A 151 7.55 -9.69 -21.29
CA ARG A 151 7.72 -11.00 -20.62
C ARG A 151 9.19 -11.38 -20.42
N ILE A 152 10.08 -11.02 -21.36
CA ILE A 152 11.52 -11.20 -21.17
C ILE A 152 12.04 -10.30 -20.06
N PHE A 153 11.59 -9.02 -20.04
CA PHE A 153 11.97 -8.06 -19.01
C PHE A 153 11.55 -8.56 -17.62
N GLU A 154 10.29 -8.97 -17.45
CA GLU A 154 9.78 -9.52 -16.19
C GLU A 154 10.58 -10.75 -15.76
N ARG A 155 10.72 -11.76 -16.63
CA ARG A 155 11.43 -13.00 -16.32
C ARG A 155 12.88 -12.75 -15.91
N ARG A 156 13.59 -11.83 -16.59
CA ARG A 156 14.99 -11.52 -16.30
C ARG A 156 15.16 -10.75 -14.99
N ASN A 157 14.15 -10.01 -14.60
CA ASN A 157 14.16 -9.21 -13.38
C ASN A 157 13.22 -9.78 -12.30
N ALA A 158 12.82 -11.05 -12.45
CA ALA A 158 11.90 -11.70 -11.53
C ALA A 158 12.42 -11.64 -10.09
N GLY A 159 11.57 -11.15 -9.18
CA GLY A 159 11.94 -10.93 -7.77
C GLY A 159 12.76 -9.67 -7.47
N GLU A 160 13.28 -8.96 -8.48
CA GLU A 160 14.09 -7.74 -8.29
C GLU A 160 13.40 -6.47 -8.81
N VAL A 161 12.38 -6.60 -9.63
CA VAL A 161 11.59 -5.49 -10.15
C VAL A 161 10.11 -5.78 -9.94
N LEU A 162 9.43 -4.86 -9.28
CA LEU A 162 7.99 -4.91 -9.00
C LEU A 162 7.35 -3.62 -9.49
N TYR A 163 6.06 -3.65 -9.70
CA TYR A 163 5.26 -2.48 -10.00
C TYR A 163 4.06 -2.39 -9.04
N ASN A 164 3.69 -1.18 -8.68
CA ASN A 164 2.45 -0.92 -7.95
C ASN A 164 1.84 0.39 -8.46
N SER A 165 0.55 0.40 -8.76
CA SER A 165 -0.12 1.57 -9.35
C SER A 165 -0.03 2.85 -8.52
N GLY A 166 0.05 2.72 -7.18
CA GLY A 166 0.18 3.86 -6.25
C GLY A 166 1.62 4.33 -6.04
N LEU A 167 2.61 3.42 -6.15
CA LEU A 167 4.02 3.66 -5.85
C LEU A 167 4.90 3.76 -7.10
N GLY A 168 4.44 3.28 -8.27
CA GLY A 168 5.23 3.18 -9.48
C GLY A 168 6.13 1.95 -9.51
N TRP A 169 7.23 2.06 -10.26
CA TRP A 169 8.25 1.02 -10.34
C TRP A 169 9.06 0.92 -9.04
N LEU A 170 9.16 -0.29 -8.52
CA LEU A 170 9.92 -0.65 -7.33
C LEU A 170 11.08 -1.55 -7.77
N VAL A 171 12.30 -1.09 -7.56
CA VAL A 171 13.51 -1.82 -7.98
C VAL A 171 14.35 -2.15 -6.77
N TRP A 172 14.79 -3.39 -6.69
CA TRP A 172 15.66 -3.88 -5.62
C TRP A 172 17.04 -3.22 -5.69
N ASP A 173 17.46 -2.59 -4.59
CA ASP A 173 18.74 -1.87 -4.44
C ASP A 173 19.81 -2.64 -3.66
N ASN A 174 19.62 -3.97 -3.45
CA ASN A 174 20.35 -4.91 -2.60
C ASN A 174 20.01 -4.82 -1.11
N SER A 175 19.14 -3.90 -0.70
CA SER A 175 18.64 -3.84 0.66
C SER A 175 17.12 -3.82 0.75
N LYS A 176 16.47 -3.10 -0.17
CA LYS A 176 15.01 -2.93 -0.20
C LYS A 176 14.54 -2.64 -1.63
N PHE A 177 13.23 -2.63 -1.81
CA PHE A 177 12.60 -2.10 -3.02
C PHE A 177 12.48 -0.58 -2.92
N ALA A 178 13.21 0.13 -3.76
CA ALA A 178 13.15 1.57 -3.90
C ALA A 178 12.21 1.97 -5.05
N ALA A 179 11.39 3.00 -4.85
CA ALA A 179 10.60 3.59 -5.91
C ALA A 179 11.53 4.38 -6.84
N ASP A 180 11.91 3.79 -7.98
CA ASP A 180 12.85 4.37 -8.95
C ASP A 180 12.47 3.96 -10.38
N GLU A 181 11.76 4.84 -11.08
CA GLU A 181 11.40 4.65 -12.49
C GLU A 181 12.64 4.64 -13.39
N ALA A 182 13.65 5.44 -13.08
CA ALA A 182 14.89 5.48 -13.85
C ALA A 182 15.67 4.16 -13.72
N ALA A 183 15.61 3.49 -12.56
CA ALA A 183 16.21 2.17 -12.38
C ALA A 183 15.50 1.12 -13.25
N ALA A 184 14.18 1.13 -13.35
CA ALA A 184 13.45 0.23 -14.25
C ALA A 184 13.87 0.45 -15.73
N HIS A 185 14.02 1.71 -16.14
CA HIS A 185 14.57 2.04 -17.47
C HIS A 185 16.00 1.53 -17.64
N ARG A 186 16.88 1.69 -16.66
CA ARG A 186 18.26 1.15 -16.70
C ARG A 186 18.26 -0.38 -16.85
N ARG A 187 17.37 -1.09 -16.13
CA ARG A 187 17.20 -2.54 -16.26
C ARG A 187 16.75 -2.94 -17.68
N PHE A 188 15.87 -2.15 -18.30
CA PHE A 188 15.46 -2.37 -19.68
C PHE A 188 16.60 -2.13 -20.67
N HIS A 189 17.40 -1.09 -20.50
CA HIS A 189 18.59 -0.85 -21.34
C HIS A 189 19.57 -2.02 -21.21
N ALA A 190 19.85 -2.49 -19.98
CA ALA A 190 20.73 -3.65 -19.76
C ALA A 190 20.18 -4.93 -20.42
N LEU A 191 18.86 -5.13 -20.47
CA LEU A 191 18.24 -6.21 -21.22
C LEU A 191 18.56 -6.09 -22.72
N THR A 192 18.30 -4.92 -23.33
CA THR A 192 18.53 -4.73 -24.76
C THR A 192 20.01 -4.82 -25.13
N ASP A 193 20.92 -4.39 -24.24
CA ASP A 193 22.37 -4.56 -24.45
C ASP A 193 22.76 -6.04 -24.44
N ALA A 194 22.25 -6.84 -23.50
CA ALA A 194 22.48 -8.28 -23.46
C ALA A 194 21.91 -8.98 -24.72
N GLN A 195 20.73 -8.58 -25.17
CA GLN A 195 20.11 -9.10 -26.40
C GLN A 195 20.95 -8.78 -27.65
N ILE A 196 21.55 -7.58 -27.74
CA ILE A 196 22.45 -7.24 -28.88
C ILE A 196 23.70 -8.12 -28.87
N VAL A 197 24.27 -8.38 -27.70
CA VAL A 197 25.44 -9.27 -27.58
C VAL A 197 25.08 -10.66 -28.09
N GLN A 198 23.98 -11.25 -27.58
CA GLN A 198 23.48 -12.56 -28.00
C GLN A 198 23.22 -12.62 -29.51
N ALA A 199 22.50 -11.62 -30.04
CA ALA A 199 22.19 -11.59 -31.49
C ALA A 199 23.44 -11.50 -32.37
N ARG A 200 24.50 -10.85 -31.93
CA ARG A 200 25.80 -10.82 -32.65
C ARG A 200 26.50 -12.17 -32.60
N GLU A 201 26.42 -12.89 -31.51
CA GLU A 201 26.94 -14.26 -31.40
C GLU A 201 26.16 -15.20 -32.28
N ASP A 202 24.83 -15.10 -32.34
CA ASP A 202 23.96 -15.87 -33.22
C ASP A 202 24.31 -15.65 -34.70
N ILE A 203 24.62 -14.41 -35.12
CA ILE A 203 25.07 -14.08 -36.47
C ILE A 203 26.41 -14.74 -36.78
N LYS A 204 27.37 -14.68 -35.85
CA LYS A 204 28.68 -15.32 -36.02
C LYS A 204 28.56 -16.85 -36.14
N ALA A 205 27.75 -17.46 -35.26
CA ALA A 205 27.49 -18.91 -35.28
C ALA A 205 26.79 -19.34 -36.58
N ALA A 206 25.79 -18.56 -37.04
CA ALA A 206 25.12 -18.84 -38.31
C ALA A 206 26.06 -18.71 -39.54
N ALA A 207 27.00 -17.76 -39.51
CA ALA A 207 28.01 -17.59 -40.54
C ALA A 207 29.02 -18.76 -40.57
N ALA A 208 29.46 -19.25 -39.41
CA ALA A 208 30.33 -20.40 -39.27
C ALA A 208 29.66 -21.69 -39.75
N ALA A 209 28.41 -21.95 -39.35
CA ALA A 209 27.64 -23.13 -39.81
C ALA A 209 27.34 -23.11 -41.32
N GLY A 210 27.29 -21.94 -41.95
CA GLY A 210 27.05 -21.78 -43.38
C GLY A 210 28.18 -22.27 -44.27
N ILE A 211 29.35 -22.52 -43.70
CA ILE A 211 30.51 -23.12 -44.41
C ILE A 211 30.32 -24.63 -44.54
N GLU A 212 29.54 -25.25 -43.64
CA GLU A 212 29.36 -26.71 -43.58
C GLU A 212 28.04 -27.20 -44.21
N ASP A 213 26.96 -26.40 -44.18
CA ASP A 213 25.61 -26.84 -44.61
C ASP A 213 24.83 -25.68 -45.28
N GLY A 214 25.01 -25.57 -46.61
CA GLY A 214 24.65 -24.38 -47.40
C GLY A 214 23.16 -24.01 -47.50
N SER A 215 22.20 -24.84 -47.08
CA SER A 215 20.76 -24.56 -47.28
C SER A 215 20.04 -23.87 -46.12
N ASN A 216 20.52 -24.02 -44.88
CA ASN A 216 19.87 -23.51 -43.67
C ASN A 216 20.55 -22.24 -43.08
N ALA A 217 21.79 -21.96 -43.51
CA ALA A 217 22.60 -20.87 -42.98
C ALA A 217 22.03 -19.49 -43.30
N LYS A 218 21.52 -19.31 -44.53
CA LYS A 218 20.92 -18.01 -44.94
C LYS A 218 19.67 -17.68 -44.14
N ALA A 219 18.79 -18.66 -43.92
CA ALA A 219 17.57 -18.47 -43.12
C ALA A 219 17.90 -18.11 -41.66
N LYS A 220 18.90 -18.77 -41.05
CA LYS A 220 19.39 -18.45 -39.70
C LYS A 220 20.00 -17.05 -39.63
N GLN A 221 20.77 -16.66 -40.63
CA GLN A 221 21.36 -15.32 -40.69
C GLN A 221 20.31 -14.22 -40.87
N ASP A 222 19.29 -14.44 -41.71
CA ASP A 222 18.21 -13.49 -41.92
C ASP A 222 17.34 -13.36 -40.66
N ALA A 223 17.07 -14.45 -39.94
CA ALA A 223 16.39 -14.44 -38.66
C ALA A 223 17.17 -13.66 -37.57
N ALA A 224 18.49 -13.84 -37.51
CA ALA A 224 19.34 -13.10 -36.57
C ALA A 224 19.40 -11.60 -36.90
N LYS A 225 19.45 -11.23 -38.19
CA LYS A 225 19.38 -9.82 -38.61
C LYS A 225 18.03 -9.17 -38.27
N ALA A 226 16.92 -9.91 -38.47
CA ALA A 226 15.59 -9.42 -38.08
C ALA A 226 15.51 -9.19 -36.58
N TYR A 227 16.10 -10.06 -35.77
CA TYR A 227 16.17 -9.89 -34.30
C TYR A 227 16.98 -8.65 -33.92
N VAL A 228 18.14 -8.42 -34.51
CA VAL A 228 18.92 -7.18 -34.27
C VAL A 228 18.09 -5.94 -34.61
N LYS A 229 17.39 -5.94 -35.75
CA LYS A 229 16.51 -4.81 -36.15
C LYS A 229 15.41 -4.56 -35.11
N PHE A 230 14.80 -5.63 -34.61
CA PHE A 230 13.80 -5.54 -33.54
C PHE A 230 14.41 -4.90 -32.27
N ILE A 231 15.54 -5.40 -31.77
CA ILE A 231 16.19 -4.89 -30.56
C ILE A 231 16.52 -3.40 -30.71
N ILE A 232 17.06 -2.98 -31.86
CA ILE A 232 17.35 -1.57 -32.12
C ILE A 232 16.08 -0.71 -32.05
N ALA A 233 14.97 -1.20 -32.61
CA ALA A 233 13.68 -0.51 -32.55
C ALA A 233 13.15 -0.39 -31.11
N GLN A 234 13.38 -1.42 -30.28
CA GLN A 234 13.00 -1.42 -28.85
C GLN A 234 13.78 -0.38 -28.01
N ARG A 235 14.88 0.16 -28.50
CA ARG A 235 15.67 1.21 -27.82
C ARG A 235 15.13 2.62 -28.07
N SER A 236 14.09 2.79 -28.86
CA SER A 236 13.42 4.08 -29.03
C SER A 236 12.58 4.43 -27.77
N GLY A 237 12.51 5.69 -27.43
CA GLY A 237 11.74 6.13 -26.24
C GLY A 237 10.25 5.75 -26.28
N ALA A 238 9.67 5.64 -27.49
CA ALA A 238 8.30 5.18 -27.65
C ALA A 238 8.16 3.67 -27.33
N ALA A 239 9.06 2.84 -27.85
CA ALA A 239 9.05 1.39 -27.63
C ALA A 239 9.37 1.05 -26.17
N ILE A 240 10.31 1.76 -25.53
CA ILE A 240 10.63 1.59 -24.11
C ILE A 240 9.37 1.84 -23.27
N ARG A 241 8.68 2.96 -23.46
CA ARG A 241 7.44 3.26 -22.72
C ARG A 241 6.35 2.23 -22.98
N ALA A 242 6.17 1.80 -24.23
CA ALA A 242 5.17 0.79 -24.57
C ALA A 242 5.49 -0.56 -23.92
N THR A 243 6.74 -1.02 -23.97
CA THR A 243 7.14 -2.29 -23.36
C THR A 243 7.09 -2.25 -21.84
N LEU A 244 7.56 -1.16 -21.21
CA LEU A 244 7.43 -1.01 -19.77
C LEU A 244 5.96 -0.86 -19.35
N GLY A 245 5.09 -0.25 -20.16
CA GLY A 245 3.65 -0.22 -19.95
C GLY A 245 3.03 -1.62 -19.89
N GLU A 246 3.38 -2.50 -20.83
CA GLU A 246 2.96 -3.93 -20.77
C GLU A 246 3.56 -4.66 -19.56
N ALA A 247 4.82 -4.36 -19.22
CA ALA A 247 5.52 -5.00 -18.11
C ALA A 247 4.92 -4.60 -16.73
N GLN A 248 4.24 -3.45 -16.61
CA GLN A 248 3.56 -3.04 -15.38
C GLN A 248 2.58 -4.11 -14.91
N HIS A 249 1.77 -4.66 -15.83
CA HIS A 249 0.79 -5.70 -15.51
C HIS A 249 1.43 -7.04 -15.12
N LEU A 250 2.61 -7.33 -15.67
CA LEU A 250 3.33 -8.57 -15.36
C LEU A 250 4.08 -8.49 -14.02
N CYS A 251 4.55 -7.31 -13.66
CA CYS A 251 5.30 -7.05 -12.43
C CYS A 251 4.42 -6.54 -11.29
N ASP A 252 3.08 -6.47 -11.48
CA ASP A 252 2.18 -5.87 -10.50
C ASP A 252 2.16 -6.65 -9.19
N VAL A 253 2.22 -5.90 -8.09
CA VAL A 253 2.14 -6.41 -6.73
C VAL A 253 1.16 -5.58 -5.91
N PRO A 254 0.17 -6.23 -5.28
CA PRO A 254 -0.71 -5.54 -4.35
C PRO A 254 0.09 -4.92 -3.19
N VAL A 255 -0.30 -3.72 -2.80
CA VAL A 255 0.41 -2.97 -1.76
C VAL A 255 0.43 -3.69 -0.41
N GLU A 256 -0.56 -4.51 -0.13
CA GLU A 256 -0.68 -5.31 1.10
C GLU A 256 0.40 -6.40 1.20
N LYS A 257 1.01 -6.77 0.07
CA LYS A 257 2.13 -7.71 0.01
C LYS A 257 3.49 -7.06 0.23
N LEU A 258 3.54 -5.71 0.22
CA LEU A 258 4.75 -4.95 0.51
C LEU A 258 4.84 -4.70 2.03
N ASP A 259 6.02 -4.82 2.62
CA ASP A 259 6.26 -4.65 4.06
C ASP A 259 5.29 -5.46 4.95
N SER A 260 4.75 -6.59 4.45
CA SER A 260 3.65 -7.32 5.07
C SER A 260 4.02 -8.05 6.36
N ASN A 261 5.30 -8.37 6.56
CA ASN A 261 5.75 -9.01 7.79
C ASN A 261 6.13 -7.95 8.84
N ALA A 262 5.23 -7.73 9.80
CA ALA A 262 5.41 -6.76 10.88
C ALA A 262 6.64 -7.02 11.77
N PHE A 263 7.13 -8.26 11.82
CA PHE A 263 8.26 -8.66 12.67
C PHE A 263 9.61 -8.63 11.97
N LEU A 264 9.66 -8.33 10.68
CA LEU A 264 10.92 -8.09 9.98
C LEU A 264 11.32 -6.62 10.08
N LEU A 265 12.53 -6.35 10.51
CA LEU A 265 13.13 -5.03 10.51
C LEU A 265 14.28 -5.01 9.51
N ASN A 266 14.09 -4.37 8.40
CA ASN A 266 15.06 -4.30 7.32
C ASN A 266 16.11 -3.21 7.61
N CYS A 267 17.38 -3.51 7.38
CA CYS A 267 18.53 -2.65 7.60
C CYS A 267 19.37 -2.59 6.30
N PRO A 268 20.36 -1.69 6.19
CA PRO A 268 21.17 -1.59 4.98
C PRO A 268 21.88 -2.89 4.58
N GLY A 269 22.44 -3.63 5.53
CA GLY A 269 23.22 -4.85 5.28
C GLY A 269 22.52 -6.15 5.72
N CYS A 270 21.38 -6.07 6.41
CA CYS A 270 20.70 -7.26 6.92
C CYS A 270 19.21 -7.02 7.17
N THR A 271 18.45 -8.11 7.27
CA THR A 271 17.08 -8.12 7.79
C THR A 271 17.07 -8.82 9.14
N VAL A 272 16.50 -8.18 10.17
CA VAL A 272 16.40 -8.70 11.53
C VAL A 272 15.00 -9.24 11.78
N ASP A 273 14.90 -10.46 12.28
CA ASP A 273 13.66 -11.00 12.84
C ASP A 273 13.53 -10.55 14.31
N LEU A 274 12.55 -9.69 14.58
CA LEU A 274 12.32 -9.11 15.91
C LEU A 274 11.85 -10.13 16.95
N LYS A 275 11.31 -11.28 16.52
CA LYS A 275 10.92 -12.37 17.46
C LYS A 275 12.13 -13.07 18.05
N THR A 276 13.15 -13.26 17.25
CA THR A 276 14.36 -13.99 17.63
C THR A 276 15.56 -13.08 17.91
N GLY A 277 15.52 -11.84 17.40
CA GLY A 277 16.66 -10.91 17.39
C GLY A 277 17.77 -11.30 16.41
N LYS A 278 17.57 -12.33 15.57
CA LYS A 278 18.58 -12.81 14.63
C LYS A 278 18.56 -12.01 13.33
N ALA A 279 19.74 -11.65 12.86
CA ALA A 279 19.94 -11.03 11.57
C ALA A 279 20.23 -12.09 10.50
N ARG A 280 19.77 -11.86 9.27
CA ARG A 280 20.09 -12.61 8.05
C ARG A 280 20.35 -11.65 6.88
N PRO A 281 20.97 -12.08 5.79
CA PRO A 281 21.06 -11.26 4.58
C PRO A 281 19.70 -10.76 4.11
N ASN A 282 19.68 -9.58 3.48
CA ASN A 282 18.47 -9.03 2.88
C ASN A 282 18.01 -9.92 1.73
N ASP A 283 16.69 -10.12 1.62
CA ASP A 283 16.07 -10.99 0.63
C ASP A 283 14.94 -10.24 -0.09
N PRO A 284 14.97 -10.12 -1.42
CA PRO A 284 13.87 -9.50 -2.18
C PRO A 284 12.54 -10.21 -1.98
N ALA A 285 12.52 -11.49 -1.58
CA ALA A 285 11.28 -12.21 -1.28
C ALA A 285 10.50 -11.61 -0.10
N ASP A 286 11.18 -10.89 0.81
CA ASP A 286 10.53 -10.16 1.93
C ASP A 286 9.71 -8.95 1.46
N LYS A 287 9.96 -8.45 0.26
CA LYS A 287 9.30 -7.27 -0.33
C LYS A 287 9.33 -6.04 0.57
N CYS A 288 10.43 -5.85 1.28
CA CYS A 288 10.64 -4.67 2.10
C CYS A 288 10.83 -3.42 1.23
N THR A 289 10.05 -2.37 1.47
CA THR A 289 10.20 -1.06 0.83
C THR A 289 10.87 -0.04 1.75
N LYS A 290 11.03 -0.38 3.01
CA LYS A 290 11.60 0.47 4.05
C LYS A 290 12.86 -0.16 4.65
N ALA A 291 13.72 0.68 5.21
CA ALA A 291 14.90 0.22 5.93
C ALA A 291 15.26 1.19 7.06
N CYS A 292 15.90 0.67 8.11
CA CYS A 292 16.63 1.46 9.07
C CYS A 292 17.75 2.24 8.38
N ALA A 293 18.29 3.23 9.04
CA ALA A 293 19.41 4.02 8.51
C ALA A 293 20.78 3.36 8.77
N VAL A 294 20.84 2.42 9.70
CA VAL A 294 22.07 1.74 10.16
C VAL A 294 21.80 0.25 10.38
N ASP A 295 22.86 -0.54 10.41
CA ASP A 295 22.83 -1.93 10.86
C ASP A 295 22.93 -2.03 12.38
N PRO A 296 22.39 -3.11 13.01
CA PRO A 296 22.58 -3.33 14.44
C PRO A 296 24.05 -3.58 14.78
N GLY A 297 24.50 -3.07 15.91
CA GLY A 297 25.88 -3.18 16.36
C GLY A 297 26.02 -2.90 17.85
N SER A 298 27.28 -2.94 18.36
CA SER A 298 27.58 -2.65 19.75
C SER A 298 28.44 -1.41 19.96
N THR A 299 28.98 -0.83 18.89
CA THR A 299 29.81 0.37 18.95
C THR A 299 29.01 1.53 19.55
N GLY A 300 29.60 2.19 20.56
CA GLY A 300 28.98 3.31 21.25
C GLY A 300 27.89 2.93 22.26
N ALA A 301 27.68 1.64 22.58
CA ALA A 301 26.70 1.22 23.56
C ALA A 301 26.83 1.93 24.94
N PRO A 302 28.03 2.12 25.50
CA PRO A 302 28.17 2.88 26.76
C PRO A 302 27.68 4.33 26.63
N LEU A 303 27.92 4.98 25.49
CA LEU A 303 27.47 6.34 25.22
C LEU A 303 25.95 6.44 25.21
N TRP A 304 25.27 5.49 24.53
CA TRP A 304 23.82 5.42 24.50
C TRP A 304 23.23 5.12 25.88
N LEU A 305 23.72 4.12 26.57
CA LEU A 305 23.21 3.73 27.88
C LEU A 305 23.45 4.82 28.95
N ASP A 306 24.56 5.56 28.91
CA ASP A 306 24.75 6.72 29.78
C ASP A 306 23.74 7.83 29.48
N PHE A 307 23.49 8.11 28.21
CA PHE A 307 22.45 9.07 27.81
C PHE A 307 21.06 8.64 28.32
N VAL A 308 20.66 7.37 28.16
CA VAL A 308 19.38 6.86 28.65
C VAL A 308 19.29 6.98 30.17
N ARG A 309 20.33 6.56 30.90
CA ARG A 309 20.41 6.68 32.36
C ARG A 309 20.23 8.14 32.84
N ARG A 310 20.89 9.08 32.18
CA ARG A 310 20.73 10.51 32.47
C ARG A 310 19.35 11.02 32.10
N PHE A 311 18.80 10.60 30.99
CA PHE A 311 17.45 10.98 30.51
C PHE A 311 16.36 10.54 31.49
N THR A 312 16.49 9.33 32.04
CA THR A 312 15.55 8.79 33.04
C THR A 312 15.88 9.20 34.48
N CYS A 313 16.91 10.05 34.71
CA CYS A 313 17.39 10.40 36.03
C CYS A 313 17.78 9.19 36.90
N GLY A 314 18.25 8.10 36.29
CA GLY A 314 18.60 6.85 36.95
C GLY A 314 17.42 5.93 37.30
N ASP A 315 16.20 6.26 36.90
CA ASP A 315 15.03 5.38 37.03
C ASP A 315 15.12 4.23 36.02
N GLU A 316 15.53 3.05 36.50
CA GLU A 316 15.71 1.85 35.69
C GLU A 316 14.36 1.33 35.15
N ALA A 317 13.27 1.44 35.92
CA ALA A 317 11.95 1.00 35.48
C ALA A 317 11.44 1.88 34.32
N LEU A 318 11.72 3.17 34.36
CA LEU A 318 11.42 4.09 33.25
C LEU A 318 12.32 3.79 32.04
N ALA A 319 13.61 3.49 32.22
CA ALA A 319 14.50 3.12 31.13
C ALA A 319 14.06 1.84 30.44
N ASP A 320 13.69 0.82 31.19
CA ASP A 320 13.15 -0.45 30.70
C ASP A 320 11.82 -0.26 29.94
N TYR A 321 10.93 0.54 30.48
CA TYR A 321 9.67 0.89 29.82
C TYR A 321 9.90 1.60 28.49
N LEU A 322 10.79 2.60 28.44
CA LEU A 322 11.14 3.32 27.21
C LEU A 322 11.80 2.42 26.18
N GLN A 323 12.59 1.43 26.61
CA GLN A 323 13.14 0.43 25.72
C GLN A 323 12.03 -0.41 25.07
N MET A 324 11.04 -0.85 25.84
CA MET A 324 9.91 -1.60 25.32
C MET A 324 9.04 -0.74 24.42
N VAL A 325 8.82 0.54 24.73
CA VAL A 325 8.13 1.50 23.85
C VAL A 325 8.84 1.65 22.51
N ALA A 326 10.17 1.80 22.52
CA ALA A 326 10.97 1.87 21.30
C ALA A 326 10.92 0.55 20.52
N GLY A 327 10.90 -0.57 21.22
CA GLY A 327 10.71 -1.90 20.64
C GLY A 327 9.34 -2.10 20.03
N ALA A 328 8.28 -1.68 20.72
CA ALA A 328 6.91 -1.69 20.18
C ALA A 328 6.81 -0.84 18.90
N ALA A 329 7.48 0.32 18.90
CA ALA A 329 7.58 1.15 17.71
C ALA A 329 8.36 0.50 16.56
N ALA A 330 9.24 -0.46 16.81
CA ALA A 330 9.93 -1.20 15.75
C ALA A 330 9.05 -2.30 15.13
N VAL A 331 8.04 -2.80 15.86
CA VAL A 331 7.08 -3.78 15.35
C VAL A 331 6.05 -3.09 14.45
N GLY A 332 5.88 -3.57 13.24
CA GLY A 332 5.01 -2.97 12.23
C GLY A 332 3.52 -3.28 12.42
N HIS A 333 3.03 -3.28 13.66
CA HIS A 333 1.63 -3.50 14.00
C HIS A 333 1.28 -2.81 15.32
N VAL A 334 0.09 -2.23 15.41
CA VAL A 334 -0.40 -1.59 16.62
C VAL A 334 -0.99 -2.64 17.56
N TYR A 335 -0.33 -2.89 18.68
CA TYR A 335 -0.83 -3.74 19.76
C TYR A 335 -1.35 -2.92 20.95
N GLN A 336 -0.85 -1.70 21.09
CA GLN A 336 -1.25 -0.76 22.14
C GLN A 336 -1.80 0.49 21.46
N GLU A 337 -3.09 0.73 21.59
CA GLU A 337 -3.78 1.90 21.01
C GLU A 337 -3.48 3.17 21.82
N GLN A 338 -2.21 3.58 21.88
CA GLN A 338 -1.73 4.62 22.78
C GLN A 338 -0.96 5.73 22.04
N LEU A 339 -1.17 6.96 22.50
CA LEU A 339 -0.33 8.12 22.23
C LEU A 339 0.64 8.30 23.41
N ILE A 340 1.92 8.19 23.16
CA ILE A 340 2.96 8.45 24.15
C ILE A 340 3.23 9.97 24.18
N ILE A 341 2.96 10.64 25.29
CA ILE A 341 3.21 12.06 25.48
C ILE A 341 4.46 12.22 26.35
N ALA A 342 5.60 12.53 25.74
CA ALA A 342 6.80 12.88 26.48
C ALA A 342 6.73 14.36 26.91
N TYR A 343 6.51 14.58 28.20
CA TYR A 343 6.22 15.88 28.77
C TYR A 343 7.32 16.37 29.72
N GLY A 344 7.60 17.65 29.67
CA GLY A 344 8.52 18.31 30.60
C GLY A 344 9.04 19.64 30.07
N SER A 345 9.62 20.44 30.95
CA SER A 345 10.23 21.74 30.62
C SER A 345 11.34 21.61 29.57
N GLY A 346 11.65 22.67 28.84
CA GLY A 346 12.70 22.67 27.83
C GLY A 346 14.08 22.22 28.34
N GLY A 347 14.90 21.62 27.45
CA GLY A 347 16.28 21.23 27.76
C GLY A 347 16.45 19.90 28.52
N ASN A 348 15.44 19.06 28.52
CA ASN A 348 15.42 17.76 29.23
C ASN A 348 15.65 16.52 28.34
N GLY A 349 16.08 16.72 27.10
CA GLY A 349 16.48 15.62 26.21
C GLY A 349 15.36 14.87 25.47
N LYS A 350 14.07 15.29 25.63
CA LYS A 350 12.91 14.65 24.93
C LYS A 350 13.14 14.50 23.43
N SER A 351 13.34 15.63 22.77
CA SER A 351 13.56 15.65 21.31
C SER A 351 14.79 14.88 20.91
N THR A 352 15.87 14.97 21.70
CA THR A 352 17.09 14.20 21.45
C THR A 352 16.81 12.70 21.44
N PHE A 353 16.17 12.18 22.49
CA PHE A 353 15.86 10.75 22.62
C PHE A 353 15.03 10.25 21.45
N PHE A 354 13.88 10.85 21.16
CA PHE A 354 13.00 10.36 20.11
C PHE A 354 13.53 10.62 18.70
N ASN A 355 14.25 11.73 18.48
CA ASN A 355 14.87 11.99 17.18
C ASN A 355 16.00 11.00 16.86
N VAL A 356 16.78 10.54 17.85
CA VAL A 356 17.77 9.47 17.63
C VAL A 356 17.08 8.18 17.23
N LEU A 357 16.01 7.78 17.93
CA LEU A 357 15.23 6.59 17.55
C LEU A 357 14.68 6.70 16.12
N ALA A 358 14.11 7.86 15.76
CA ALA A 358 13.58 8.10 14.43
C ALA A 358 14.68 8.07 13.35
N ARG A 359 15.84 8.70 13.61
CA ARG A 359 16.99 8.66 12.70
C ARG A 359 17.47 7.23 12.46
N VAL A 360 17.59 6.44 13.52
CA VAL A 360 18.05 5.04 13.45
C VAL A 360 17.03 4.16 12.72
N LEU A 361 15.73 4.33 12.99
CA LEU A 361 14.68 3.62 12.28
C LEU A 361 14.51 4.06 10.81
N GLY A 362 15.13 5.16 10.42
CA GLY A 362 15.24 5.59 9.03
C GLY A 362 13.89 5.76 8.35
N SER A 363 13.64 5.07 7.25
CA SER A 363 12.38 5.19 6.50
C SER A 363 11.15 4.61 7.20
N TYR A 364 11.32 3.85 8.27
CA TYR A 364 10.23 3.41 9.16
C TYR A 364 9.71 4.54 10.06
N ALA A 365 10.50 5.59 10.31
CA ALA A 365 10.03 6.76 11.05
C ALA A 365 9.31 7.76 10.14
N GLY A 366 8.42 8.52 10.73
CA GLY A 366 7.69 9.61 10.10
C GLY A 366 7.43 10.75 11.08
N THR A 367 7.01 11.88 10.56
CA THR A 367 6.61 13.04 11.35
C THR A 367 5.15 13.37 11.08
N LEU A 368 4.49 13.89 12.08
CA LEU A 368 3.14 14.42 12.01
C LEU A 368 3.19 15.85 12.58
N SER A 369 2.55 16.79 11.91
CA SER A 369 2.39 18.12 12.51
C SER A 369 1.62 18.01 13.83
N ALA A 370 2.09 18.68 14.88
CA ALA A 370 1.37 18.71 16.16
C ALA A 370 -0.04 19.28 15.99
N ASP A 371 -0.23 20.22 15.07
CA ASP A 371 -1.56 20.75 14.72
C ASP A 371 -2.53 19.68 14.20
N ALA A 372 -2.04 18.58 13.62
CA ALA A 372 -2.91 17.46 13.22
C ALA A 372 -3.58 16.81 14.43
N LEU A 373 -2.94 16.87 15.60
CA LEU A 373 -3.49 16.38 16.86
C LEU A 373 -4.43 17.40 17.54
N THR A 374 -4.55 18.62 17.03
CA THR A 374 -5.36 19.69 17.64
C THR A 374 -6.77 19.73 17.08
N ALA A 375 -7.72 20.18 17.90
CA ALA A 375 -9.12 20.36 17.52
C ALA A 375 -9.27 21.62 16.64
N ASN A 376 -8.92 21.52 15.34
CA ASN A 376 -9.10 22.57 14.35
C ASN A 376 -10.02 22.09 13.22
N PRO A 377 -11.28 22.54 13.15
CA PRO A 377 -12.25 22.07 12.15
C PRO A 377 -11.94 22.51 10.71
N ASN A 378 -11.12 23.55 10.53
CA ASN A 378 -10.84 24.14 9.23
C ASN A 378 -9.63 23.50 8.51
N ARG A 379 -8.95 22.54 9.14
CA ARG A 379 -7.75 21.91 8.58
C ARG A 379 -8.08 20.57 7.96
N ASN A 380 -7.72 20.39 6.68
CA ASN A 380 -7.71 19.08 6.05
C ASN A 380 -6.44 18.30 6.49
N LYS A 381 -6.63 17.24 7.26
CA LYS A 381 -5.57 16.39 7.83
C LYS A 381 -5.29 15.15 6.96
N LEU A 382 -6.09 14.86 5.94
CA LEU A 382 -6.01 13.65 5.12
C LEU A 382 -4.68 13.48 4.37
N PRO A 383 -4.05 14.54 3.82
CA PRO A 383 -2.76 14.40 3.17
C PRO A 383 -1.63 13.99 4.12
N GLU A 384 -1.63 14.51 5.35
CA GLU A 384 -0.64 14.14 6.36
C GLU A 384 -0.79 12.68 6.80
N LEU A 385 -2.03 12.18 6.92
CA LEU A 385 -2.30 10.78 7.23
C LEU A 385 -1.78 9.84 6.13
N ALA A 386 -1.82 10.26 4.88
CA ALA A 386 -1.32 9.46 3.77
C ALA A 386 0.20 9.16 3.85
N GLU A 387 0.97 10.06 4.47
CA GLU A 387 2.41 9.90 4.68
C GLU A 387 2.75 8.89 5.77
N LEU A 388 1.77 8.54 6.62
CA LEU A 388 1.96 7.61 7.74
C LEU A 388 1.88 6.14 7.35
N ARG A 389 1.44 5.83 6.13
CA ARG A 389 1.33 4.45 5.66
C ARG A 389 2.65 3.70 5.77
N GLY A 390 2.63 2.59 6.49
CA GLY A 390 3.79 1.72 6.73
C GLY A 390 4.88 2.35 7.60
N LYS A 391 4.62 3.50 8.24
CA LYS A 391 5.48 4.01 9.30
C LYS A 391 5.29 3.19 10.57
N ARG A 392 6.36 3.10 11.37
CA ARG A 392 6.40 2.35 12.64
C ARG A 392 6.58 3.26 13.84
N LEU A 393 7.29 4.36 13.69
CA LEU A 393 7.40 5.43 14.68
C LEU A 393 6.96 6.74 14.05
N VAL A 394 6.00 7.42 14.65
CA VAL A 394 5.53 8.74 14.20
C VAL A 394 5.75 9.74 15.30
N LEU A 395 6.49 10.79 15.00
CA LEU A 395 6.80 11.86 15.93
C LEU A 395 5.96 13.10 15.63
N ALA A 396 5.31 13.62 16.65
CA ALA A 396 4.72 14.97 16.67
C ALA A 396 5.45 15.82 17.69
N ALA A 397 5.70 17.08 17.35
CA ALA A 397 6.50 17.97 18.19
C ALA A 397 5.76 19.26 18.48
N GLU A 398 5.86 19.68 19.75
CA GLU A 398 5.52 20.99 20.29
C GLU A 398 4.10 21.46 20.03
N LEU A 399 3.30 21.42 21.07
CA LEU A 399 1.99 22.06 21.13
C LEU A 399 2.11 23.41 21.83
N GLU A 400 1.34 24.37 21.38
CA GLU A 400 1.17 25.63 22.07
C GLU A 400 0.39 25.43 23.37
N GLU A 401 0.64 26.30 24.35
CA GLU A 401 -0.07 26.31 25.62
C GLU A 401 -1.58 26.50 25.42
N GLY A 402 -2.39 25.78 26.20
CA GLY A 402 -3.84 25.83 26.09
C GLY A 402 -4.47 25.11 24.89
N THR A 403 -3.67 24.46 24.04
CA THR A 403 -4.17 23.71 22.90
C THR A 403 -5.06 22.56 23.32
N ARG A 404 -6.18 22.35 22.60
CA ARG A 404 -7.09 21.22 22.81
C ARG A 404 -6.78 20.05 21.90
N LEU A 405 -6.71 18.84 22.47
CA LEU A 405 -6.51 17.60 21.73
C LEU A 405 -7.77 17.23 20.90
N ASP A 406 -7.56 16.84 19.66
CA ASP A 406 -8.59 16.24 18.83
C ASP A 406 -8.74 14.74 19.17
N VAL A 407 -9.73 14.43 19.99
CA VAL A 407 -10.01 13.05 20.44
C VAL A 407 -10.35 12.12 19.27
N SER A 408 -11.01 12.64 18.24
CA SER A 408 -11.34 11.85 17.05
C SER A 408 -10.08 11.47 16.29
N MET A 409 -9.16 12.42 16.11
CA MET A 409 -7.87 12.16 15.45
C MET A 409 -6.99 11.25 16.30
N LEU A 410 -6.95 11.43 17.62
CA LEU A 410 -6.25 10.50 18.53
C LEU A 410 -6.72 9.06 18.32
N LYS A 411 -8.05 8.85 18.35
CA LYS A 411 -8.63 7.51 18.15
C LYS A 411 -8.28 6.92 16.79
N ARG A 412 -8.25 7.73 15.73
CA ARG A 412 -7.85 7.30 14.38
C ARG A 412 -6.37 6.92 14.29
N LEU A 413 -5.49 7.74 14.85
CA LEU A 413 -4.04 7.52 14.76
C LEU A 413 -3.56 6.30 15.56
N CYS A 414 -4.23 6.01 16.67
CA CYS A 414 -3.86 4.91 17.55
C CYS A 414 -4.72 3.66 17.32
N SER A 415 -5.60 3.64 16.31
CA SER A 415 -6.53 2.54 16.04
C SER A 415 -5.85 1.37 15.32
N THR A 416 -6.47 0.21 15.45
CA THR A 416 -6.24 -0.96 14.61
C THR A 416 -7.18 -1.02 13.40
N ASP A 417 -8.13 -0.08 13.29
CA ASP A 417 -9.06 0.04 12.18
C ASP A 417 -8.41 0.71 10.95
N ALA A 418 -8.97 0.45 9.77
CA ALA A 418 -8.53 1.10 8.55
C ALA A 418 -8.78 2.62 8.60
N VAL A 419 -7.79 3.38 8.24
CA VAL A 419 -7.81 4.85 8.19
C VAL A 419 -7.84 5.31 6.75
N HIS A 420 -8.83 6.12 6.42
CA HIS A 420 -8.94 6.78 5.12
C HIS A 420 -7.93 7.93 5.03
N ALA A 421 -7.19 7.98 3.92
CA ALA A 421 -6.19 8.98 3.62
C ALA A 421 -6.25 9.41 2.15
N GLU A 422 -5.96 10.68 1.90
CA GLU A 422 -6.04 11.26 0.56
C GLU A 422 -4.78 12.09 0.28
N PRO A 423 -3.79 11.54 -0.45
CA PRO A 423 -2.61 12.29 -0.86
C PRO A 423 -2.99 13.41 -1.84
N LYS A 424 -2.25 14.51 -1.83
CA LYS A 424 -2.46 15.58 -2.82
C LYS A 424 -2.31 15.04 -4.25
N TYR A 425 -3.32 15.27 -5.08
CA TYR A 425 -3.32 14.91 -6.52
C TYR A 425 -3.22 13.41 -6.83
N LYS A 426 -3.53 12.54 -5.86
CA LYS A 426 -3.58 11.09 -6.05
C LYS A 426 -4.92 10.53 -5.58
N GLN A 427 -5.21 9.29 -5.97
CA GLN A 427 -6.42 8.60 -5.52
C GLN A 427 -6.40 8.37 -4.00
N PRO A 428 -7.54 8.54 -3.32
CA PRO A 428 -7.69 8.16 -1.92
C PRO A 428 -7.43 6.67 -1.72
N PHE A 429 -6.95 6.31 -0.53
CA PHE A 429 -6.76 4.92 -0.14
C PHE A 429 -7.03 4.73 1.35
N GLU A 430 -7.17 3.49 1.76
CA GLU A 430 -7.23 3.10 3.16
C GLU A 430 -5.99 2.33 3.56
N PHE A 431 -5.56 2.48 4.80
CA PHE A 431 -4.48 1.70 5.37
C PHE A 431 -4.72 1.43 6.85
N ILE A 432 -4.21 0.30 7.35
CA ILE A 432 -4.21 -0.01 8.77
C ILE A 432 -2.97 0.65 9.39
N PRO A 433 -3.11 1.45 10.46
CA PRO A 433 -1.97 2.02 11.18
C PRO A 433 -1.00 0.93 11.66
N SER A 434 0.28 1.18 11.51
CA SER A 434 1.35 0.27 11.91
C SER A 434 2.37 0.95 12.83
N HIS A 435 2.00 2.11 13.39
CA HIS A 435 2.95 2.99 14.06
C HIS A 435 2.58 3.23 15.52
N THR A 436 3.61 3.43 16.33
CA THR A 436 3.50 4.05 17.64
C THR A 436 3.62 5.56 17.48
N CYS A 437 2.62 6.31 17.96
CA CYS A 437 2.64 7.76 17.97
C CYS A 437 3.30 8.31 19.24
N VAL A 438 4.21 9.25 19.07
CA VAL A 438 4.87 9.97 20.16
C VAL A 438 4.69 11.47 19.94
N LEU A 439 4.14 12.13 20.94
CA LEU A 439 4.11 13.59 21.03
C LEU A 439 5.12 14.03 22.09
N PHE A 440 6.11 14.83 21.73
CA PHE A 440 6.95 15.46 22.74
C PHE A 440 6.64 16.96 22.82
N THR A 441 6.32 17.42 24.02
CA THR A 441 5.81 18.77 24.24
C THR A 441 6.23 19.34 25.60
N ASN A 442 6.21 20.67 25.69
CA ASN A 442 6.38 21.39 26.96
C ASN A 442 5.07 21.66 27.68
N PHE A 443 3.93 21.53 26.97
CA PHE A 443 2.60 21.78 27.51
C PHE A 443 1.70 20.59 27.18
N LEU A 444 1.03 20.07 28.22
CA LEU A 444 0.04 19.02 28.02
C LEU A 444 -1.22 19.62 27.36
N PRO A 445 -1.74 19.01 26.28
CA PRO A 445 -2.95 19.52 25.64
C PRO A 445 -4.19 19.32 26.55
N LYS A 446 -5.15 20.23 26.47
CA LYS A 446 -6.42 20.03 27.16
C LYS A 446 -7.21 18.89 26.54
N VAL A 447 -7.68 17.94 27.35
CA VAL A 447 -8.47 16.79 26.90
C VAL A 447 -9.96 17.11 27.06
N GLY A 448 -10.63 17.21 25.91
CA GLY A 448 -12.05 17.57 25.89
C GLY A 448 -13.02 16.46 26.26
N SER A 449 -12.57 15.28 26.63
CA SER A 449 -13.39 14.09 26.88
C SER A 449 -13.11 13.51 28.26
N SER A 450 -14.17 13.12 28.95
CA SER A 450 -14.08 12.36 30.21
C SER A 450 -14.22 10.87 30.02
N ASP A 451 -14.37 10.37 28.74
CA ASP A 451 -14.59 8.95 28.49
C ASP A 451 -13.33 8.13 28.77
N ALA A 452 -13.51 6.95 29.38
CA ALA A 452 -12.44 6.04 29.75
C ALA A 452 -11.63 5.57 28.52
N GLY A 453 -12.27 5.44 27.35
CA GLY A 453 -11.63 5.04 26.12
C GLY A 453 -10.65 6.08 25.56
N THR A 454 -10.84 7.35 25.83
CA THR A 454 -9.86 8.41 25.52
C THR A 454 -8.69 8.35 26.48
N TRP A 455 -8.96 8.25 27.78
CA TRP A 455 -7.92 8.25 28.81
C TRP A 455 -7.03 6.99 28.76
N SER A 456 -7.58 5.83 28.40
CA SER A 456 -6.78 4.61 28.21
C SER A 456 -5.76 4.71 27.06
N ARG A 457 -5.97 5.65 26.15
CA ARG A 457 -5.05 5.90 25.01
C ARG A 457 -3.95 6.92 25.30
N LEU A 458 -3.99 7.60 26.44
CA LEU A 458 -3.03 8.64 26.78
C LEU A 458 -2.01 8.11 27.79
N VAL A 459 -0.74 8.16 27.41
CA VAL A 459 0.38 7.77 28.27
C VAL A 459 1.31 8.96 28.41
N VAL A 460 1.48 9.48 29.63
CA VAL A 460 2.35 10.61 29.91
C VAL A 460 3.67 10.14 30.50
N VAL A 461 4.76 10.37 29.77
CA VAL A 461 6.12 10.08 30.21
C VAL A 461 6.74 11.37 30.76
N PRO A 462 6.97 11.47 32.08
CA PRO A 462 7.52 12.66 32.69
C PRO A 462 9.04 12.74 32.44
N CYS A 463 9.50 13.74 31.69
CA CYS A 463 10.90 13.97 31.37
C CYS A 463 11.49 15.02 32.32
N ARG A 464 12.17 14.57 33.37
CA ARG A 464 12.68 15.42 34.48
C ARG A 464 14.16 15.77 34.37
N ALA A 465 14.88 15.17 33.43
CA ALA A 465 16.32 15.39 33.23
C ALA A 465 16.64 16.86 32.85
N LYS A 466 17.86 17.26 33.12
CA LYS A 466 18.42 18.58 32.73
C LYS A 466 19.73 18.36 31.97
N PHE A 467 19.74 18.72 30.69
CA PHE A 467 20.93 18.62 29.81
C PHE A 467 21.50 19.99 29.45
N ARG A 468 20.65 21.02 29.36
CA ARG A 468 21.12 22.39 29.06
C ARG A 468 21.86 23.01 30.22
N ASN A 469 22.84 23.85 29.92
CA ASN A 469 23.69 24.55 30.87
C ASN A 469 24.48 23.62 31.80
N THR A 470 24.84 22.42 31.34
CA THR A 470 25.71 21.48 32.02
C THR A 470 27.11 21.49 31.39
N SER A 471 28.16 21.18 32.15
CA SER A 471 29.58 21.16 31.68
C SER A 471 29.88 20.15 30.56
N GLY A 472 28.91 19.36 30.13
CA GLY A 472 29.03 18.37 29.04
C GLY A 472 27.95 18.55 27.94
N GLU A 473 27.42 19.75 27.75
CA GLU A 473 26.41 20.01 26.71
C GLU A 473 27.01 19.87 25.31
N ILE A 474 26.41 18.97 24.52
CA ILE A 474 26.71 18.79 23.10
C ILE A 474 25.53 19.40 22.30
N LYS A 475 25.78 20.40 21.45
CA LYS A 475 24.75 21.16 20.72
C LYS A 475 23.88 20.29 19.83
N ASP A 476 24.43 19.34 19.07
CA ASP A 476 23.70 18.34 18.31
C ASP A 476 23.90 16.95 18.90
N MET A 477 23.39 16.75 20.12
CA MET A 477 23.49 15.47 20.81
C MET A 477 22.79 14.34 20.03
N ALA A 478 21.72 14.63 19.29
CA ALA A 478 21.03 13.62 18.48
C ALA A 478 21.91 13.14 17.31
N GLY A 479 22.57 14.06 16.60
CA GLY A 479 23.55 13.71 15.57
C GLY A 479 24.73 12.94 16.15
N HIS A 480 25.30 13.42 17.26
CA HIS A 480 26.43 12.76 17.94
C HIS A 480 26.10 11.30 18.34
N LEU A 481 24.93 11.07 18.94
CA LEU A 481 24.47 9.71 19.29
C LEU A 481 24.24 8.83 18.06
N PHE A 482 23.67 9.39 17.01
CA PHE A 482 23.46 8.67 15.75
C PHE A 482 24.79 8.25 15.12
N ASP A 483 25.74 9.18 15.01
CA ASP A 483 27.00 8.94 14.32
C ASP A 483 27.94 7.98 15.10
N HIS A 484 27.91 8.01 16.45
CA HIS A 484 28.82 7.24 17.27
C HIS A 484 28.21 6.02 17.97
N ALA A 485 26.88 5.93 18.01
CA ALA A 485 26.17 4.86 18.70
C ALA A 485 24.95 4.32 17.94
N GLY A 486 24.71 4.74 16.69
CA GLY A 486 23.49 4.40 15.95
C GLY A 486 23.21 2.90 15.88
N GLY A 487 24.22 2.07 15.62
CA GLY A 487 24.10 0.61 15.63
C GLY A 487 23.73 0.04 17.01
N ALA A 488 24.29 0.60 18.07
CA ALA A 488 23.96 0.19 19.45
C ALA A 488 22.55 0.62 19.85
N VAL A 489 22.09 1.81 19.41
CA VAL A 489 20.70 2.25 19.58
C VAL A 489 19.75 1.29 18.87
N LEU A 490 20.07 0.87 17.64
CA LEU A 490 19.25 -0.11 16.91
C LEU A 490 19.21 -1.46 17.64
N SER A 491 20.35 -1.96 18.13
CA SER A 491 20.39 -3.19 18.93
C SER A 491 19.57 -3.07 20.21
N TRP A 492 19.59 -1.91 20.86
CA TRP A 492 18.78 -1.62 22.04
C TRP A 492 17.26 -1.61 21.72
N ILE A 493 16.87 -1.07 20.56
CA ILE A 493 15.48 -1.11 20.05
C ILE A 493 15.06 -2.56 19.78
N ILE A 494 15.92 -3.36 19.11
CA ILE A 494 15.64 -4.77 18.80
C ILE A 494 15.45 -5.58 20.08
N GLU A 495 16.28 -5.36 21.11
CA GLU A 495 16.10 -6.02 22.40
C GLU A 495 14.79 -5.58 23.07
N GLY A 496 14.44 -4.30 22.98
CA GLY A 496 13.13 -3.80 23.43
C GLY A 496 11.96 -4.48 22.71
N ALA A 497 12.08 -4.73 21.40
CA ALA A 497 11.06 -5.46 20.63
C ALA A 497 10.93 -6.92 21.08
N ARG A 498 12.07 -7.60 21.33
CA ARG A 498 12.05 -8.98 21.89
C ARG A 498 11.35 -9.03 23.24
N ARG A 499 11.66 -8.10 24.14
CA ARG A 499 11.03 -7.99 25.47
C ARG A 499 9.55 -7.71 25.36
N PHE A 500 9.14 -6.82 24.47
CA PHE A 500 7.74 -6.49 24.20
C PHE A 500 6.96 -7.70 23.67
N ILE A 501 7.53 -8.45 22.73
CA ILE A 501 6.93 -9.66 22.18
C ILE A 501 6.84 -10.76 23.29
N ALA A 502 7.89 -10.94 24.10
CA ALA A 502 7.91 -11.88 25.20
C ALA A 502 6.89 -11.55 26.31
N ALA A 503 6.57 -10.26 26.47
CA ALA A 503 5.53 -9.77 27.38
C ALA A 503 4.11 -9.87 26.80
N ASP A 504 3.90 -10.67 25.74
CA ASP A 504 2.62 -10.80 25.05
C ASP A 504 2.07 -9.44 24.59
N PHE A 505 2.95 -8.62 24.02
CA PHE A 505 2.67 -7.28 23.48
C PHE A 505 2.08 -6.31 24.51
N LYS A 506 2.39 -6.46 25.78
CA LYS A 506 1.92 -5.57 26.87
C LYS A 506 3.04 -4.60 27.26
N LEU A 507 2.66 -3.34 27.41
CA LEU A 507 3.47 -2.31 28.00
C LEU A 507 2.91 -2.03 29.41
N ASP A 508 3.67 -2.36 30.46
CA ASP A 508 3.28 -2.03 31.83
C ASP A 508 3.98 -0.74 32.27
N PRO A 509 3.27 0.39 32.38
CA PRO A 509 3.86 1.66 32.73
C PRO A 509 4.43 1.63 34.15
N PRO A 510 5.63 2.18 34.40
CA PRO A 510 6.21 2.31 35.73
C PRO A 510 5.41 3.29 36.60
N PRO A 511 5.59 3.30 37.94
CA PRO A 511 4.86 4.18 38.85
C PRO A 511 4.86 5.66 38.43
N CYS A 512 6.03 6.19 38.05
CA CYS A 512 6.16 7.59 37.64
C CYS A 512 5.31 7.96 36.40
N VAL A 513 5.07 7.01 35.48
CA VAL A 513 4.22 7.19 34.31
C VAL A 513 2.75 7.10 34.72
N ARG A 514 2.36 6.13 35.55
CA ARG A 514 0.99 5.99 36.06
C ARG A 514 0.56 7.24 36.86
N GLU A 515 1.42 7.71 37.73
CA GLU A 515 1.19 8.94 38.52
C GLU A 515 1.02 10.17 37.62
N ALA A 516 1.87 10.30 36.58
CA ALA A 516 1.78 11.42 35.63
C ALA A 516 0.48 11.38 34.83
N VAL A 517 0.01 10.20 34.43
CA VAL A 517 -1.28 10.05 33.73
C VAL A 517 -2.45 10.41 34.67
N GLU A 518 -2.40 9.95 35.91
CA GLU A 518 -3.47 10.26 36.89
C GLU A 518 -3.50 11.74 37.24
N GLN A 519 -2.34 12.37 37.46
CA GLN A 519 -2.26 13.81 37.65
C GLN A 519 -2.83 14.56 36.44
N TYR A 520 -2.45 14.18 35.24
CA TYR A 520 -2.95 14.79 34.00
C TYR A 520 -4.47 14.64 33.86
N ARG A 521 -5.03 13.50 34.28
CA ARG A 521 -6.45 13.24 34.28
C ARG A 521 -7.17 14.17 35.28
N GLN A 522 -6.63 14.31 36.49
CA GLN A 522 -7.18 15.20 37.53
C GLN A 522 -7.14 16.65 37.07
N GLU A 523 -6.04 17.13 36.50
CA GLU A 523 -5.91 18.49 35.93
C GLU A 523 -6.90 18.78 34.79
N ASN A 524 -7.42 17.77 34.12
CA ASN A 524 -8.42 17.89 33.06
C ASN A 524 -9.84 17.55 33.49
N ASP A 525 -10.06 17.27 34.78
CA ASP A 525 -11.42 17.03 35.33
C ASP A 525 -12.16 18.34 35.59
N TRP A 526 -12.56 18.96 34.48
CA TRP A 526 -13.30 20.20 34.49
C TRP A 526 -14.58 20.15 35.37
N LEU A 527 -15.21 18.95 35.49
CA LEU A 527 -16.41 18.78 36.28
C LEU A 527 -16.09 18.81 37.77
N ALA A 528 -15.06 18.09 38.21
CA ALA A 528 -14.60 18.10 39.58
C ALA A 528 -14.25 19.56 40.02
N HIS A 529 -13.46 20.26 39.19
CA HIS A 529 -13.11 21.67 39.45
C HIS A 529 -14.32 22.57 39.50
N PHE A 530 -15.27 22.43 38.54
CA PHE A 530 -16.52 23.22 38.60
C PHE A 530 -17.33 22.95 39.87
N LEU A 531 -17.45 21.67 40.27
CA LEU A 531 -18.19 21.30 41.48
C LEU A 531 -17.49 21.80 42.74
N GLU A 532 -16.16 21.78 42.79
CA GLU A 532 -15.36 22.28 43.91
C GLU A 532 -15.45 23.81 44.03
N ASP A 533 -15.29 24.52 42.90
CA ASP A 533 -15.23 25.97 42.86
C ASP A 533 -16.59 26.64 43.01
N CYS A 534 -17.66 26.03 42.51
CA CYS A 534 -18.96 26.68 42.34
C CYS A 534 -20.10 26.02 43.09
N CYS A 535 -19.92 24.81 43.64
CA CYS A 535 -21.02 24.01 44.13
C CYS A 535 -20.77 23.44 45.53
N GLU A 536 -21.81 23.27 46.29
CA GLU A 536 -21.86 22.43 47.48
C GLU A 536 -22.70 21.19 47.19
N ILE A 537 -22.14 20.01 47.47
CA ILE A 537 -22.76 18.72 47.18
C ILE A 537 -23.48 18.22 48.45
N GLY A 538 -24.76 17.85 48.31
CA GLY A 538 -25.54 17.33 49.44
C GLY A 538 -26.89 16.79 49.00
N LYS A 539 -27.34 15.69 49.62
CA LYS A 539 -28.56 14.96 49.22
C LYS A 539 -29.83 15.81 49.23
N ASP A 540 -29.87 16.81 50.08
CA ASP A 540 -31.04 17.68 50.26
C ASP A 540 -31.00 18.94 49.40
N TYR A 541 -29.90 19.15 48.68
CA TYR A 541 -29.74 20.32 47.85
C TYR A 541 -30.43 20.16 46.48
N SER A 542 -30.90 21.29 45.97
CA SER A 542 -31.54 21.33 44.66
C SER A 542 -31.39 22.71 44.05
N GLU A 543 -30.93 22.77 42.79
CA GLU A 543 -30.72 24.03 42.08
C GLU A 543 -31.37 24.00 40.69
N LYS A 544 -31.81 25.17 40.18
CA LYS A 544 -32.38 25.27 38.82
C LYS A 544 -31.36 24.94 37.76
N SER A 545 -31.70 24.04 36.86
CA SER A 545 -30.75 23.56 35.82
C SER A 545 -30.25 24.66 34.89
N GLY A 546 -31.09 25.67 34.61
CA GLY A 546 -30.69 26.82 33.80
C GLY A 546 -29.67 27.73 34.51
N VAL A 547 -29.77 27.89 35.81
CA VAL A 547 -28.84 28.70 36.63
C VAL A 547 -27.49 27.95 36.68
N VAL A 548 -27.51 26.67 37.01
CA VAL A 548 -26.28 25.84 37.05
C VAL A 548 -25.55 25.88 35.72
N LEU A 549 -26.26 25.78 34.60
CA LEU A 549 -25.64 25.85 33.27
C LEU A 549 -25.07 27.23 32.96
N ALA A 550 -25.74 28.29 33.39
CA ALA A 550 -25.25 29.66 33.20
C ALA A 550 -23.97 29.90 34.02
N THR A 551 -23.98 29.51 35.30
CA THR A 551 -22.80 29.56 36.18
C THR A 551 -21.65 28.74 35.63
N TYR A 552 -21.90 27.52 35.13
CA TYR A 552 -20.87 26.70 34.49
C TYR A 552 -20.23 27.40 33.29
N ARG A 553 -21.03 28.05 32.45
CA ARG A 553 -20.50 28.78 31.28
C ARG A 553 -19.65 29.98 31.68
N GLU A 554 -20.07 30.71 32.69
CA GLU A 554 -19.32 31.83 33.23
C GLU A 554 -18.01 31.36 33.88
N TRP A 555 -18.06 30.33 34.73
CA TRP A 555 -16.87 29.68 35.30
C TRP A 555 -15.90 29.20 34.22
N SER A 556 -16.41 28.49 33.22
CA SER A 556 -15.57 28.00 32.11
C SER A 556 -14.85 29.13 31.39
N THR A 557 -15.53 30.27 31.20
CA THR A 557 -14.92 31.44 30.54
C THR A 557 -13.83 32.05 31.41
N ARG A 558 -14.05 32.16 32.74
CA ARG A 558 -13.07 32.71 33.70
C ARG A 558 -11.85 31.84 33.83
N MET A 559 -12.03 30.51 33.83
CA MET A 559 -10.94 29.51 33.95
C MET A 559 -10.26 29.20 32.62
N GLY A 560 -10.68 29.81 31.51
CA GLY A 560 -10.16 29.51 30.18
C GLY A 560 -10.47 28.06 29.75
N GLU A 561 -11.53 27.46 30.30
CA GLU A 561 -12.04 26.17 29.92
C GLU A 561 -12.96 26.26 28.70
N PHE A 562 -13.08 25.16 27.95
CA PHE A 562 -14.02 25.10 26.84
C PHE A 562 -15.41 24.69 27.33
N PRO A 563 -16.43 25.58 27.26
CA PRO A 563 -17.75 25.24 27.70
C PRO A 563 -18.35 24.09 26.92
N ARG A 564 -18.83 23.08 27.63
CA ARG A 564 -19.47 21.90 27.04
C ARG A 564 -20.87 22.22 26.56
N ARG A 565 -21.37 21.40 25.65
CA ARG A 565 -22.77 21.45 25.23
C ARG A 565 -23.67 21.06 26.41
N GLN A 566 -24.92 21.54 26.38
CA GLN A 566 -25.86 21.30 27.47
C GLN A 566 -26.14 19.81 27.73
N ASP A 567 -26.19 19.01 26.70
CA ASP A 567 -26.36 17.56 26.75
C ASP A 567 -25.16 16.86 27.41
N GLU A 568 -23.95 17.23 27.03
CA GLU A 568 -22.70 16.73 27.63
C GLU A 568 -22.58 17.14 29.12
N PHE A 569 -22.87 18.39 29.43
CA PHE A 569 -22.84 18.89 30.80
C PHE A 569 -23.84 18.14 31.69
N LYS A 570 -25.07 17.93 31.18
CA LYS A 570 -26.10 17.16 31.90
C LYS A 570 -25.64 15.71 32.12
N ALA A 571 -25.11 15.03 31.09
CA ALA A 571 -24.65 13.66 31.21
C ALA A 571 -23.49 13.53 32.21
N ALA A 572 -22.56 14.49 32.23
CA ALA A 572 -21.45 14.52 33.18
C ALA A 572 -21.94 14.68 34.65
N LEU A 573 -22.88 15.58 34.90
CA LEU A 573 -23.50 15.74 36.23
C LEU A 573 -24.24 14.46 36.67
N GLU A 574 -24.98 13.83 35.78
CA GLU A 574 -25.68 12.57 36.06
C GLU A 574 -24.69 11.44 36.38
N GLY A 575 -23.54 11.36 35.64
CA GLY A 575 -22.43 10.46 35.93
C GLY A 575 -21.78 10.69 37.30
N ALA A 576 -21.74 11.94 37.77
CA ALA A 576 -21.30 12.32 39.13
C ALA A 576 -22.36 12.10 40.22
N GLY A 577 -23.51 11.50 39.89
CA GLY A 577 -24.59 11.21 40.85
C GLY A 577 -25.58 12.33 41.08
N ILE A 578 -25.45 13.44 40.35
CA ILE A 578 -26.35 14.61 40.44
C ILE A 578 -27.51 14.38 39.47
N ARG A 579 -28.73 14.22 40.05
CA ARG A 579 -29.90 13.80 39.25
C ARG A 579 -30.67 14.98 38.68
N TRP A 580 -30.88 14.98 37.36
CA TRP A 580 -31.79 15.91 36.73
C TRP A 580 -33.26 15.50 36.96
N LYS A 581 -34.14 16.46 37.35
CA LYS A 581 -35.58 16.23 37.57
C LYS A 581 -36.41 17.36 37.01
N LYS A 582 -37.45 17.01 36.24
CA LYS A 582 -38.48 17.95 35.81
C LYS A 582 -39.55 18.04 36.90
N THR A 583 -39.91 19.26 37.31
CA THR A 583 -40.95 19.56 38.30
C THR A 583 -41.95 20.56 37.73
N LYS A 584 -43.07 20.80 38.45
CA LYS A 584 -44.05 21.85 38.07
C LYS A 584 -43.44 23.27 38.10
N GLN A 585 -42.34 23.45 38.83
CA GLN A 585 -41.64 24.73 39.00
C GLN A 585 -40.44 24.89 38.04
N GLY A 586 -40.23 23.92 37.16
CA GLY A 586 -39.13 23.91 36.21
C GLY A 586 -38.23 22.68 36.29
N ASN A 587 -37.06 22.77 35.66
CA ASN A 587 -36.05 21.72 35.64
C ASN A 587 -35.00 21.99 36.72
N PHE A 588 -34.67 20.99 37.49
CA PHE A 588 -33.74 21.08 38.62
C PHE A 588 -32.68 19.96 38.55
N TYR A 589 -31.48 20.27 39.06
CA TYR A 589 -30.53 19.29 39.51
C TYR A 589 -30.68 19.03 41.00
N ARG A 590 -30.72 17.77 41.43
CA ARG A 590 -30.75 17.36 42.84
C ARG A 590 -29.40 16.80 43.24
N GLY A 591 -28.94 17.14 44.43
CA GLY A 591 -27.65 16.72 44.94
C GLY A 591 -26.60 17.82 44.94
N LEU A 592 -26.92 19.03 44.45
CA LEU A 592 -26.04 20.19 44.47
C LEU A 592 -26.82 21.48 44.76
N LYS A 593 -26.14 22.50 45.29
CA LYS A 593 -26.50 23.92 45.26
C LYS A 593 -25.28 24.75 44.86
N LEU A 594 -25.49 25.91 44.27
CA LEU A 594 -24.41 26.84 43.94
C LEU A 594 -23.93 27.59 45.20
N LEU A 595 -22.64 27.91 45.24
CA LEU A 595 -22.04 28.73 46.27
C LEU A 595 -22.50 30.21 46.10
N PRO A 596 -22.65 30.99 47.21
CA PRO A 596 -23.16 32.37 47.14
C PRO A 596 -22.36 33.31 46.25
N GLU A 597 -21.08 33.06 46.08
CA GLU A 597 -20.15 33.86 45.28
C GLU A 597 -20.42 33.75 43.75
N TRP A 598 -21.25 32.81 43.35
CA TRP A 598 -21.59 32.51 41.96
C TRP A 598 -23.09 32.72 41.63
N PHE A 599 -23.84 33.33 42.55
CA PHE A 599 -25.24 33.72 42.35
C PHE A 599 -25.40 35.08 41.69
#